data_e8b8cc6c981282b60211fe12bfcd0cd3
#
_entry.id   e8b8cc6c981282b60211fe12bfcd0cd3
#
_cell.length_a   1.000
_cell.length_b   1.000
_cell.length_c   1.000
_cell.angle_alpha   90.00
_cell.angle_beta   90.00
_cell.angle_gamma   90.00
#
_symmetry.space_group_name_H-M   'P 1'
#
loop_
_entity.id
_entity.type
_entity.pdbx_description
1 polymer ?
#
loop_
_entity_poly.entity_id
_entity_poly.type
_entity_poly.pdbx_seq_one_letter_code
_entity_poly.pdbx_strand_id
1 'polypeptide(L)'
;MTHARIMERLAALAILVLLALALPASAQQQIRGPGSDRMPVEIAADGAPVPGDTWMVALHFSPSTSEWHGYWSNPGDAGLGMQLDWQLPDGWEAGDALYPLPHRLVIGGLMNHVYEGEYAVLVPFSVPSGADVGKAGPIAVTASYLACTDTICVPQQARLSLDPSSISADPRFAGWQSAIVPQLDSPAHFEFTATHLRVGIPIPSETALGDLHVFL
;
A
#
# COMPACT_ATOMS: atom_id res chain seq x y z
N MET A 1 -10.91 -28.22 55.49
CA MET A 1 -11.41 -26.89 55.03
C MET A 1 -10.36 -26.04 54.28
N THR A 2 -9.10 -26.41 54.21
CA THR A 2 -8.01 -25.62 53.63
C THR A 2 -7.83 -25.84 52.10
N HIS A 3 -8.04 -27.09 51.62
CA HIS A 3 -7.80 -27.39 50.19
C HIS A 3 -8.84 -26.76 49.22
N ALA A 4 -10.11 -26.65 49.59
CA ALA A 4 -11.17 -26.04 48.77
C ALA A 4 -10.86 -24.55 48.54
N ARG A 5 -10.44 -23.82 49.55
CA ARG A 5 -10.12 -22.39 49.43
C ARG A 5 -8.85 -22.11 48.59
N ILE A 6 -7.91 -23.05 48.52
CA ILE A 6 -6.72 -22.95 47.70
C ILE A 6 -7.11 -23.17 46.22
N MET A 7 -7.96 -24.15 45.92
CA MET A 7 -8.45 -24.43 44.56
C MET A 7 -9.30 -23.26 44.01
N GLU A 8 -10.15 -22.64 44.83
CA GLU A 8 -10.93 -21.49 44.43
C GLU A 8 -10.04 -20.26 44.11
N ARG A 9 -8.97 -20.06 44.88
CA ARG A 9 -8.02 -18.96 44.63
C ARG A 9 -7.17 -19.20 43.36
N LEU A 10 -6.77 -20.44 43.09
CA LEU A 10 -6.05 -20.81 41.87
C LEU A 10 -6.97 -20.71 40.64
N ALA A 11 -8.23 -21.09 40.73
CA ALA A 11 -9.21 -20.92 39.66
C ALA A 11 -9.48 -19.44 39.38
N ALA A 12 -9.63 -18.62 40.41
CA ALA A 12 -9.80 -17.17 40.24
C ALA A 12 -8.59 -16.50 39.63
N LEU A 13 -7.37 -16.92 39.98
CA LEU A 13 -6.13 -16.41 39.40
C LEU A 13 -5.98 -16.80 37.94
N ALA A 14 -6.34 -18.04 37.58
CA ALA A 14 -6.32 -18.51 36.20
C ALA A 14 -7.32 -17.75 35.30
N ILE A 15 -8.51 -17.44 35.81
CA ILE A 15 -9.51 -16.63 35.10
C ILE A 15 -9.02 -15.19 34.92
N LEU A 16 -8.35 -14.61 35.91
CA LEU A 16 -7.80 -13.25 35.81
C LEU A 16 -6.65 -13.18 34.79
N VAL A 17 -5.82 -14.21 34.69
CA VAL A 17 -4.73 -14.30 33.71
C VAL A 17 -5.28 -14.52 32.30
N LEU A 18 -6.36 -15.30 32.14
CA LEU A 18 -7.03 -15.50 30.85
C LEU A 18 -7.76 -14.23 30.37
N LEU A 19 -8.32 -13.42 31.28
CA LEU A 19 -8.91 -12.12 30.93
C LEU A 19 -7.83 -11.06 30.56
N ALA A 20 -6.62 -11.15 31.13
CA ALA A 20 -5.52 -10.24 30.83
C ALA A 20 -4.87 -10.56 29.47
N LEU A 21 -5.02 -11.78 28.94
CA LEU A 21 -4.55 -12.17 27.60
C LEU A 21 -5.51 -11.80 26.47
N ALA A 22 -6.74 -11.38 26.80
CA ALA A 22 -7.70 -10.84 25.84
C ALA A 22 -7.53 -9.33 25.67
N LEU A 23 -6.28 -8.87 25.47
CA LEU A 23 -6.08 -7.49 25.03
C LEU A 23 -6.66 -7.38 23.61
N PRO A 24 -7.54 -6.41 23.35
CA PRO A 24 -8.01 -6.18 22.00
C PRO A 24 -6.78 -5.85 21.15
N ALA A 25 -6.60 -6.60 20.05
CA ALA A 25 -5.69 -6.16 19.00
C ALA A 25 -6.07 -4.70 18.71
N SER A 26 -5.11 -3.79 18.87
CA SER A 26 -5.33 -2.37 18.63
C SER A 26 -5.89 -2.23 17.21
N ALA A 27 -7.19 -2.01 17.10
CA ALA A 27 -7.83 -1.80 15.83
C ALA A 27 -7.20 -0.53 15.26
N GLN A 28 -6.45 -0.69 14.17
CA GLN A 28 -5.96 0.43 13.39
C GLN A 28 -7.18 1.26 13.02
N GLN A 29 -7.26 2.47 13.58
CA GLN A 29 -8.41 3.35 13.35
C GLN A 29 -8.32 3.89 11.92
N GLN A 30 -8.95 3.18 10.99
CA GLN A 30 -9.25 3.73 9.67
C GLN A 30 -10.31 4.81 9.84
N ILE A 31 -9.88 6.07 9.82
CA ILE A 31 -10.81 7.18 9.69
C ILE A 31 -11.21 7.22 8.21
N ARG A 32 -12.28 6.50 7.86
CA ARG A 32 -12.86 6.57 6.51
C ARG A 32 -13.39 7.99 6.29
N GLY A 33 -12.76 8.71 5.36
CA GLY A 33 -13.32 9.95 4.85
C GLY A 33 -14.61 9.69 4.05
N PRO A 34 -15.47 10.70 3.83
CA PRO A 34 -16.62 10.57 2.96
C PRO A 34 -16.14 10.20 1.55
N GLY A 35 -16.63 9.07 1.00
CA GLY A 35 -16.37 8.63 -0.36
C GLY A 35 -15.40 7.45 -0.53
N SER A 36 -14.90 6.81 0.55
CA SER A 36 -14.01 5.64 0.43
C SER A 36 -14.74 4.28 0.37
N ASP A 37 -16.02 4.27 0.10
CA ASP A 37 -16.87 3.07 0.14
C ASP A 37 -16.79 2.21 -1.13
N ARG A 38 -16.36 2.77 -2.27
CA ARG A 38 -16.23 2.05 -3.54
C ARG A 38 -14.93 1.26 -3.63
N MET A 39 -13.88 1.84 -3.11
CA MET A 39 -12.53 1.28 -3.09
C MET A 39 -11.93 1.51 -1.69
N PRO A 40 -12.34 0.75 -0.67
CA PRO A 40 -11.72 0.80 0.64
C PRO A 40 -10.20 0.64 0.54
N VAL A 41 -9.48 1.41 1.35
CA VAL A 41 -8.01 1.32 1.45
C VAL A 41 -7.61 1.20 2.91
N GLU A 42 -6.61 0.37 3.18
CA GLU A 42 -5.99 0.21 4.49
C GLU A 42 -4.49 0.46 4.41
N ILE A 43 -3.88 0.82 5.54
CA ILE A 43 -2.44 1.02 5.65
C ILE A 43 -1.84 -0.12 6.48
N ALA A 44 -0.71 -0.66 6.02
CA ALA A 44 0.02 -1.74 6.67
C ALA A 44 1.53 -1.54 6.52
N ALA A 45 2.34 -2.31 7.22
CA ALA A 45 3.79 -2.27 7.10
C ALA A 45 4.42 -3.66 7.13
N ASP A 46 5.69 -3.75 6.73
CA ASP A 46 6.51 -4.96 6.75
C ASP A 46 7.07 -5.29 8.16
N GLY A 47 6.71 -4.51 9.16
CA GLY A 47 7.13 -4.63 10.55
C GLY A 47 7.40 -3.27 11.17
N ALA A 48 8.05 -3.28 12.33
CA ALA A 48 8.47 -2.05 12.99
C ALA A 48 9.65 -1.40 12.25
N PRO A 49 9.69 -0.06 12.12
CA PRO A 49 10.81 0.62 11.48
C PRO A 49 12.10 0.50 12.30
N VAL A 50 13.23 0.44 11.59
CA VAL A 50 14.57 0.42 12.18
C VAL A 50 15.27 1.76 11.89
N PRO A 51 15.78 2.47 12.91
CA PRO A 51 16.51 3.72 12.69
C PRO A 51 17.71 3.54 11.75
N GLY A 52 17.80 4.39 10.74
CA GLY A 52 18.85 4.35 9.72
C GLY A 52 18.52 3.49 8.49
N ASP A 53 17.44 2.72 8.53
CA ASP A 53 17.04 1.84 7.44
C ASP A 53 15.83 2.38 6.65
N THR A 54 15.54 1.73 5.54
CA THR A 54 14.30 1.92 4.79
C THR A 54 13.19 1.07 5.38
N TRP A 55 12.06 1.70 5.67
CA TRP A 55 10.85 1.04 6.16
C TRP A 55 9.78 1.03 5.08
N MET A 56 9.18 -0.13 4.81
CA MET A 56 8.18 -0.28 3.77
C MET A 56 6.77 -0.23 4.33
N VAL A 57 5.96 0.66 3.79
CA VAL A 57 4.53 0.82 4.11
C VAL A 57 3.71 0.51 2.87
N ALA A 58 2.58 -0.16 3.05
CA ALA A 58 1.63 -0.52 2.00
C ALA A 58 0.32 0.24 2.16
N LEU A 59 -0.24 0.70 1.05
CA LEU A 59 -1.63 1.09 0.89
C LEU A 59 -2.33 -0.02 0.11
N HIS A 60 -3.15 -0.81 0.79
CA HIS A 60 -3.86 -1.95 0.21
C HIS A 60 -5.29 -1.56 -0.12
N PHE A 61 -5.66 -1.69 -1.38
CA PHE A 61 -6.96 -1.34 -1.96
C PHE A 61 -7.79 -2.59 -2.19
N SER A 62 -9.06 -2.52 -1.77
CA SER A 62 -10.02 -3.62 -1.92
C SER A 62 -11.30 -3.08 -2.53
N PRO A 63 -11.53 -3.29 -3.84
CA PRO A 63 -12.79 -2.89 -4.48
C PRO A 63 -14.01 -3.49 -3.79
N SER A 64 -15.05 -2.68 -3.56
CA SER A 64 -16.29 -3.14 -2.91
C SER A 64 -17.09 -4.15 -3.75
N THR A 65 -16.93 -4.09 -5.07
CA THR A 65 -17.41 -5.07 -6.05
C THR A 65 -16.41 -5.19 -7.19
N SER A 66 -16.50 -6.26 -7.98
CA SER A 66 -15.61 -6.51 -9.14
C SER A 66 -15.75 -5.52 -10.29
N GLU A 67 -16.76 -4.64 -10.26
CA GLU A 67 -16.95 -3.59 -11.28
C GLU A 67 -16.03 -2.39 -11.06
N TRP A 68 -15.52 -2.19 -9.81
CA TRP A 68 -14.67 -1.06 -9.49
C TRP A 68 -13.21 -1.38 -9.76
N HIS A 69 -12.53 -0.45 -10.41
CA HIS A 69 -11.10 -0.50 -10.65
C HIS A 69 -10.41 0.80 -10.18
N GLY A 70 -9.17 0.67 -9.77
CA GLY A 70 -8.26 1.77 -9.47
C GLY A 70 -7.30 2.03 -10.62
N TYR A 71 -6.47 3.07 -10.50
CA TYR A 71 -5.54 3.49 -11.54
C TYR A 71 -4.09 3.37 -11.13
N TRP A 72 -3.23 3.09 -12.10
CA TRP A 72 -1.80 3.22 -11.98
C TRP A 72 -1.38 4.70 -11.85
N SER A 73 -0.11 4.97 -11.51
CA SER A 73 0.44 6.33 -11.43
C SER A 73 0.23 7.15 -12.70
N ASN A 74 0.43 6.54 -13.87
CA ASN A 74 0.00 7.08 -15.14
C ASN A 74 -1.25 6.32 -15.63
N PRO A 75 -2.43 6.93 -15.54
CA PRO A 75 -3.70 6.24 -15.83
C PRO A 75 -3.92 5.93 -17.31
N GLY A 76 -3.11 6.46 -18.22
CA GLY A 76 -3.30 6.35 -19.66
C GLY A 76 -4.14 7.51 -20.23
N ASP A 77 -5.07 7.20 -21.14
CA ASP A 77 -5.87 8.21 -21.85
C ASP A 77 -6.95 8.87 -21.00
N ALA A 78 -7.37 8.21 -19.89
CA ALA A 78 -8.39 8.73 -18.98
C ALA A 78 -8.10 8.32 -17.54
N GLY A 79 -8.78 8.96 -16.58
CA GLY A 79 -8.58 8.71 -15.15
C GLY A 79 -7.59 9.67 -14.51
N LEU A 80 -7.21 9.39 -13.26
CA LEU A 80 -6.21 10.14 -12.49
C LEU A 80 -5.42 9.18 -11.62
N GLY A 81 -4.10 9.35 -11.59
CA GLY A 81 -3.23 8.68 -10.63
C GLY A 81 -3.50 9.14 -9.20
N MET A 82 -3.21 8.29 -8.24
CA MET A 82 -3.38 8.57 -6.82
C MET A 82 -2.43 9.68 -6.36
N GLN A 83 -2.93 10.54 -5.48
CA GLN A 83 -2.15 11.56 -4.77
C GLN A 83 -2.08 11.21 -3.29
N LEU A 84 -0.90 11.34 -2.70
CA LEU A 84 -0.61 11.07 -1.30
C LEU A 84 -0.09 12.32 -0.63
N ASP A 85 -0.79 12.76 0.42
CA ASP A 85 -0.36 13.85 1.29
C ASP A 85 0.02 13.27 2.66
N TRP A 86 1.34 13.18 2.90
CA TRP A 86 1.90 12.57 4.08
C TRP A 86 2.15 13.57 5.20
N GLN A 87 1.82 13.17 6.40
CA GLN A 87 2.20 13.83 7.65
C GLN A 87 3.13 12.88 8.39
N LEU A 88 4.40 13.26 8.45
CA LEU A 88 5.48 12.43 8.96
C LEU A 88 6.13 13.04 10.20
N PRO A 89 6.73 12.24 11.07
CA PRO A 89 7.60 12.74 12.13
C PRO A 89 8.82 13.48 11.56
N ASP A 90 9.44 14.32 12.37
CA ASP A 90 10.58 15.14 11.97
C ASP A 90 11.72 14.29 11.42
N GLY A 91 12.20 14.65 10.23
CA GLY A 91 13.31 14.01 9.53
C GLY A 91 12.98 12.69 8.82
N TRP A 92 11.74 12.19 8.92
CA TRP A 92 11.29 11.07 8.11
C TRP A 92 10.91 11.55 6.71
N GLU A 93 11.19 10.74 5.71
CA GLU A 93 10.88 11.08 4.32
C GLU A 93 10.18 9.90 3.64
N ALA A 94 9.10 10.20 2.91
CA ALA A 94 8.45 9.24 2.03
C ALA A 94 9.13 9.27 0.66
N GLY A 95 9.53 8.13 0.16
CA GLY A 95 10.02 7.97 -1.21
C GLY A 95 8.88 7.81 -2.23
N ASP A 96 9.24 7.53 -3.47
CA ASP A 96 8.29 7.32 -4.55
C ASP A 96 7.45 6.07 -4.32
N ALA A 97 6.17 6.18 -4.65
CA ALA A 97 5.24 5.06 -4.54
C ALA A 97 5.56 3.98 -5.60
N LEU A 98 5.69 2.75 -5.17
CA LEU A 98 5.96 1.57 -5.98
C LEU A 98 4.65 0.85 -6.27
N TYR A 99 4.34 0.71 -7.54
CA TYR A 99 3.11 0.12 -8.02
C TYR A 99 3.36 -1.28 -8.60
N PRO A 100 2.45 -2.25 -8.41
CA PRO A 100 2.48 -3.48 -9.17
C PRO A 100 2.22 -3.21 -10.67
N LEU A 101 2.46 -4.21 -11.51
CA LEU A 101 2.17 -4.07 -12.94
C LEU A 101 0.67 -3.87 -13.17
N PRO A 102 0.22 -2.80 -13.84
CA PRO A 102 -1.20 -2.56 -14.11
C PRO A 102 -1.71 -3.43 -15.26
N HIS A 103 -3.03 -3.53 -15.38
CA HIS A 103 -3.69 -4.11 -16.53
C HIS A 103 -4.03 -3.00 -17.55
N ARG A 104 -4.07 -3.37 -18.81
CA ARG A 104 -4.56 -2.51 -19.88
C ARG A 104 -6.06 -2.72 -20.06
N LEU A 105 -6.85 -1.68 -19.85
CA LEU A 105 -8.30 -1.68 -20.04
C LEU A 105 -8.71 -0.63 -21.08
N VAL A 106 -9.47 -1.02 -22.11
CA VAL A 106 -9.94 -0.10 -23.15
C VAL A 106 -11.43 0.13 -22.98
N ILE A 107 -11.81 1.37 -22.68
CA ILE A 107 -13.21 1.79 -22.48
C ILE A 107 -13.52 2.91 -23.47
N GLY A 108 -14.50 2.70 -24.34
CA GLY A 108 -14.91 3.72 -25.32
C GLY A 108 -13.81 4.14 -26.30
N GLY A 109 -12.79 3.29 -26.52
CA GLY A 109 -11.63 3.59 -27.35
C GLY A 109 -10.47 4.27 -26.61
N LEU A 110 -10.62 4.59 -25.32
CA LEU A 110 -9.58 5.14 -24.46
C LEU A 110 -8.87 4.00 -23.72
N MET A 111 -7.54 3.96 -23.81
CA MET A 111 -6.72 2.98 -23.13
C MET A 111 -6.39 3.49 -21.73
N ASN A 112 -6.61 2.63 -20.73
CA ASN A 112 -6.37 2.93 -19.33
C ASN A 112 -5.44 1.89 -18.71
N HIS A 113 -4.62 2.31 -17.74
CA HIS A 113 -3.82 1.44 -16.90
C HIS A 113 -4.49 1.32 -15.54
N VAL A 114 -5.03 0.14 -15.25
CA VAL A 114 -5.92 -0.07 -14.10
C VAL A 114 -5.54 -1.28 -13.25
N TYR A 115 -6.14 -1.35 -12.08
CA TYR A 115 -6.15 -2.51 -11.20
C TYR A 115 -7.58 -2.99 -11.02
N GLU A 116 -7.87 -4.16 -11.56
CA GLU A 116 -9.13 -4.87 -11.40
C GLU A 116 -8.97 -5.89 -10.27
N GLY A 117 -9.59 -5.65 -9.12
CA GLY A 117 -9.41 -6.46 -7.92
C GLY A 117 -8.51 -5.80 -6.87
N GLU A 118 -8.09 -6.59 -5.90
CA GLU A 118 -7.22 -6.12 -4.81
C GLU A 118 -5.79 -5.85 -5.29
N TYR A 119 -5.19 -4.77 -4.82
CA TYR A 119 -3.80 -4.45 -5.09
C TYR A 119 -3.19 -3.63 -3.95
N ALA A 120 -1.87 -3.61 -3.85
CA ALA A 120 -1.16 -2.77 -2.90
C ALA A 120 -0.12 -1.89 -3.59
N VAL A 121 -0.07 -0.63 -3.16
CA VAL A 121 0.99 0.31 -3.52
C VAL A 121 1.93 0.42 -2.34
N LEU A 122 3.22 0.21 -2.57
CA LEU A 122 4.24 0.27 -1.53
C LEU A 122 4.93 1.63 -1.54
N VAL A 123 5.21 2.15 -0.35
CA VAL A 123 5.94 3.41 -0.19
C VAL A 123 7.13 3.16 0.73
N PRO A 124 8.37 3.36 0.27
CA PRO A 124 9.55 3.29 1.10
C PRO A 124 9.68 4.57 1.93
N PHE A 125 9.97 4.44 3.21
CA PHE A 125 10.26 5.56 4.11
C PHE A 125 11.71 5.52 4.55
N SER A 126 12.40 6.64 4.44
CA SER A 126 13.70 6.82 5.07
C SER A 126 13.51 7.15 6.54
N VAL A 127 14.02 6.29 7.42
CA VAL A 127 13.96 6.49 8.88
C VAL A 127 15.31 7.07 9.34
N PRO A 128 15.35 8.25 9.98
CA PRO A 128 16.62 8.82 10.44
C PRO A 128 17.37 7.88 11.41
N SER A 129 18.67 7.81 11.31
CA SER A 129 19.52 6.96 12.17
C SER A 129 19.43 7.31 13.66
N GLY A 130 19.04 8.55 13.99
CA GLY A 130 18.81 9.00 15.36
C GLY A 130 17.36 8.97 15.82
N ALA A 131 16.44 8.38 15.03
CA ALA A 131 15.03 8.35 15.37
C ALA A 131 14.75 7.54 16.64
N ASP A 132 14.00 8.14 17.57
CA ASP A 132 13.39 7.41 18.68
C ASP A 132 11.99 6.96 18.24
N VAL A 133 11.89 5.76 17.66
CA VAL A 133 10.66 5.21 17.13
C VAL A 133 9.53 5.19 18.17
N GLY A 134 9.87 4.97 19.44
CA GLY A 134 8.89 4.96 20.53
C GLY A 134 8.30 6.32 20.85
N LYS A 135 8.89 7.42 20.34
CA LYS A 135 8.44 8.80 20.54
C LYS A 135 8.09 9.53 19.24
N ALA A 136 8.30 8.90 18.09
CA ALA A 136 8.10 9.53 16.79
C ALA A 136 6.65 9.98 16.56
N GLY A 137 5.69 9.31 17.17
CA GLY A 137 4.28 9.51 16.90
C GLY A 137 3.82 8.82 15.60
N PRO A 138 2.53 8.87 15.31
CA PRO A 138 1.97 8.21 14.14
C PRO A 138 2.39 8.91 12.84
N ILE A 139 2.60 8.12 11.78
CA ILE A 139 2.54 8.62 10.41
C ILE A 139 1.07 8.70 9.99
N ALA A 140 0.72 9.70 9.20
CA ALA A 140 -0.60 9.80 8.63
C ALA A 140 -0.54 10.15 7.14
N VAL A 141 -1.55 9.73 6.39
CA VAL A 141 -1.68 10.05 4.96
C VAL A 141 -3.12 10.36 4.60
N THR A 142 -3.30 11.38 3.77
CA THR A 142 -4.54 11.58 3.01
C THR A 142 -4.30 11.08 1.59
N ALA A 143 -4.93 9.95 1.25
CA ALA A 143 -4.89 9.39 -0.09
C ALA A 143 -6.12 9.88 -0.86
N SER A 144 -5.90 10.54 -2.01
CA SER A 144 -6.94 10.95 -2.95
C SER A 144 -6.79 10.17 -4.24
N TYR A 145 -7.82 9.46 -4.67
CA TYR A 145 -7.79 8.54 -5.79
C TYR A 145 -9.15 8.43 -6.48
N LEU A 146 -9.21 7.77 -7.63
CA LEU A 146 -10.46 7.46 -8.32
C LEU A 146 -10.81 5.98 -8.14
N ALA A 147 -12.09 5.70 -7.95
CA ALA A 147 -12.70 4.41 -8.20
C ALA A 147 -13.64 4.56 -9.40
N CYS A 148 -13.40 3.77 -10.44
CA CYS A 148 -14.19 3.83 -11.67
C CYS A 148 -14.82 2.49 -12.01
N THR A 149 -15.91 2.56 -12.77
CA THR A 149 -16.48 1.46 -13.55
C THR A 149 -16.35 1.82 -15.03
N ASP A 150 -16.84 1.01 -15.93
CA ASP A 150 -16.88 1.30 -17.37
C ASP A 150 -17.68 2.56 -17.73
N THR A 151 -18.48 3.08 -16.81
CA THR A 151 -19.42 4.17 -17.09
C THR A 151 -19.27 5.40 -16.18
N ILE A 152 -18.75 5.24 -14.99
CA ILE A 152 -18.61 6.34 -14.02
C ILE A 152 -17.29 6.28 -13.28
N CYS A 153 -16.76 7.46 -12.93
CA CYS A 153 -15.63 7.62 -12.00
C CYS A 153 -16.07 8.41 -10.79
N VAL A 154 -15.74 7.91 -9.62
CA VAL A 154 -16.09 8.53 -8.34
C VAL A 154 -14.80 8.88 -7.59
N PRO A 155 -14.52 10.18 -7.34
CA PRO A 155 -13.42 10.57 -6.49
C PRO A 155 -13.56 9.97 -5.09
N GLN A 156 -12.50 9.40 -4.60
CA GLN A 156 -12.39 8.80 -3.28
C GLN A 156 -11.32 9.51 -2.47
N GLN A 157 -11.50 9.59 -1.17
CA GLN A 157 -10.49 10.07 -0.25
C GLN A 157 -10.47 9.20 1.01
N ALA A 158 -9.30 8.80 1.43
CA ALA A 158 -9.10 8.10 2.69
C ALA A 158 -8.05 8.81 3.55
N ARG A 159 -8.29 8.85 4.86
CA ARG A 159 -7.30 9.28 5.85
C ARG A 159 -6.89 8.07 6.66
N LEU A 160 -5.63 7.77 6.62
CA LEU A 160 -5.04 6.59 7.22
C LEU A 160 -3.96 7.01 8.18
N SER A 161 -3.76 6.21 9.23
CA SER A 161 -2.71 6.47 10.22
C SER A 161 -2.13 5.15 10.71
N LEU A 162 -0.83 5.16 10.96
CA LEU A 162 -0.06 4.01 11.41
C LEU A 162 0.89 4.48 12.53
N ASP A 163 0.87 3.77 13.66
CA ASP A 163 1.79 4.05 14.76
C ASP A 163 3.04 3.14 14.64
N PRO A 164 4.21 3.73 14.28
CA PRO A 164 5.43 2.96 14.12
C PRO A 164 5.88 2.20 15.37
N SER A 165 5.50 2.68 16.56
CA SER A 165 5.91 2.08 17.84
C SER A 165 5.15 0.81 18.21
N SER A 166 4.00 0.56 17.58
CA SER A 166 3.09 -0.54 17.94
C SER A 166 2.75 -1.47 16.76
N ILE A 167 3.37 -1.25 15.60
CA ILE A 167 3.07 -2.01 14.39
C ILE A 167 3.76 -3.38 14.39
N SER A 168 3.10 -4.36 13.82
CA SER A 168 3.64 -5.66 13.47
C SER A 168 3.58 -5.87 11.96
N ALA A 169 4.43 -6.78 11.45
CA ALA A 169 4.41 -7.13 10.04
C ALA A 169 3.04 -7.70 9.61
N ASP A 170 2.50 -7.18 8.51
CA ASP A 170 1.33 -7.77 7.88
C ASP A 170 1.74 -9.06 7.14
N PRO A 171 1.08 -10.19 7.39
CA PRO A 171 1.43 -11.46 6.74
C PRO A 171 1.28 -11.44 5.20
N ARG A 172 0.51 -10.52 4.64
CA ARG A 172 0.31 -10.34 3.19
C ARG A 172 1.48 -9.58 2.55
N PHE A 173 2.32 -8.90 3.35
CA PHE A 173 3.30 -7.93 2.86
C PHE A 173 4.29 -8.55 1.86
N ALA A 174 4.78 -9.75 2.12
CA ALA A 174 5.70 -10.45 1.20
C ALA A 174 5.06 -10.69 -0.19
N GLY A 175 3.76 -10.98 -0.23
CA GLY A 175 3.01 -11.10 -1.48
C GLY A 175 2.93 -9.78 -2.25
N TRP A 176 2.64 -8.68 -1.56
CA TRP A 176 2.60 -7.35 -2.17
C TRP A 176 3.97 -6.92 -2.70
N GLN A 177 5.02 -7.16 -1.93
CA GLN A 177 6.39 -6.85 -2.34
C GLN A 177 6.81 -7.64 -3.58
N SER A 178 6.43 -8.90 -3.68
CA SER A 178 6.73 -9.73 -4.85
C SER A 178 5.97 -9.33 -6.13
N ALA A 179 4.87 -8.58 -5.98
CA ALA A 179 4.11 -8.04 -7.11
C ALA A 179 4.74 -6.77 -7.72
N ILE A 180 5.68 -6.13 -7.01
CA ILE A 180 6.42 -4.99 -7.55
C ILE A 180 7.46 -5.50 -8.52
N VAL A 181 7.36 -5.05 -9.77
CA VAL A 181 8.29 -5.45 -10.83
C VAL A 181 9.66 -4.81 -10.57
N PRO A 182 10.74 -5.60 -10.51
CA PRO A 182 12.08 -5.05 -10.36
C PRO A 182 12.45 -4.17 -11.56
N GLN A 183 13.12 -3.05 -11.29
CA GLN A 183 13.64 -2.21 -12.35
C GLN A 183 14.80 -2.92 -13.05
N LEU A 184 14.87 -2.76 -14.37
CA LEU A 184 16.05 -3.19 -15.13
C LEU A 184 17.23 -2.31 -14.76
N ASP A 185 18.35 -2.94 -14.39
CA ASP A 185 19.62 -2.24 -14.14
C ASP A 185 20.32 -1.92 -15.47
N SER A 186 19.58 -1.25 -16.36
CA SER A 186 20.06 -0.86 -17.68
C SER A 186 19.26 0.34 -18.17
N PRO A 187 19.94 1.44 -18.56
CA PRO A 187 19.25 2.63 -19.04
C PRO A 187 18.56 2.35 -20.38
N ALA A 188 17.32 2.76 -20.52
CA ALA A 188 16.67 2.84 -21.81
C ALA A 188 17.22 4.03 -22.61
N HIS A 189 17.30 3.87 -23.92
CA HIS A 189 17.69 4.93 -24.85
C HIS A 189 16.47 5.44 -25.60
N PHE A 190 16.34 6.74 -25.76
CA PHE A 190 15.24 7.31 -26.50
C PHE A 190 15.70 8.37 -27.51
N GLU A 191 14.97 8.49 -28.60
CA GLU A 191 15.17 9.48 -29.65
C GLU A 191 13.83 10.10 -30.03
N PHE A 192 13.75 11.41 -29.99
CA PHE A 192 12.60 12.15 -30.50
C PHE A 192 12.85 12.56 -31.95
N THR A 193 11.89 12.27 -32.81
CA THR A 193 11.78 12.84 -34.15
C THR A 193 10.58 13.78 -34.22
N ALA A 194 10.36 14.44 -35.36
CA ALA A 194 9.20 15.35 -35.54
C ALA A 194 7.83 14.62 -35.37
N THR A 195 7.79 13.30 -35.52
CA THR A 195 6.55 12.52 -35.58
C THR A 195 6.58 11.23 -34.73
N HIS A 196 7.72 10.84 -34.17
CA HIS A 196 7.86 9.57 -33.47
C HIS A 196 8.80 9.71 -32.28
N LEU A 197 8.46 8.97 -31.21
CA LEU A 197 9.38 8.62 -30.14
C LEU A 197 9.87 7.18 -30.40
N ARG A 198 11.21 7.01 -30.45
CA ARG A 198 11.84 5.68 -30.44
C ARG A 198 12.38 5.41 -29.05
N VAL A 199 12.04 4.26 -28.50
CA VAL A 199 12.58 3.83 -27.20
C VAL A 199 13.29 2.49 -27.44
N GLY A 200 14.57 2.44 -27.09
CA GLY A 200 15.38 1.23 -27.08
C GLY A 200 15.54 0.74 -25.65
N ILE A 201 14.93 -0.38 -25.31
CA ILE A 201 15.00 -1.01 -23.99
C ILE A 201 15.94 -2.21 -24.12
N PRO A 202 17.11 -2.21 -23.45
CA PRO A 202 17.97 -3.38 -23.42
C PRO A 202 17.32 -4.46 -22.57
N ILE A 203 16.99 -5.59 -23.20
CA ILE A 203 16.41 -6.76 -22.56
C ILE A 203 17.38 -7.94 -22.67
N PRO A 204 17.42 -8.86 -21.70
CA PRO A 204 18.22 -10.08 -21.80
C PRO A 204 17.87 -10.87 -23.07
N SER A 205 18.87 -11.43 -23.75
CA SER A 205 18.70 -12.15 -25.02
C SER A 205 17.78 -13.38 -24.92
N GLU A 206 17.66 -13.93 -23.73
CA GLU A 206 16.81 -15.10 -23.42
C GLU A 206 15.34 -14.74 -23.20
N THR A 207 14.98 -13.45 -23.20
CA THR A 207 13.62 -13.00 -22.90
C THR A 207 12.69 -13.32 -24.06
N ALA A 208 11.69 -14.16 -23.82
CA ALA A 208 10.60 -14.39 -24.78
C ALA A 208 9.69 -13.16 -24.81
N LEU A 209 9.57 -12.54 -25.97
CA LEU A 209 8.67 -11.39 -26.18
C LEU A 209 7.32 -11.89 -26.67
N GLY A 210 6.27 -11.58 -25.90
CA GLY A 210 4.87 -11.77 -26.30
C GLY A 210 4.27 -10.47 -26.87
N ASP A 211 3.01 -10.20 -26.54
CA ASP A 211 2.38 -8.92 -26.84
C ASP A 211 3.02 -7.82 -25.99
N LEU A 212 3.77 -6.94 -26.65
CA LEU A 212 4.46 -5.86 -25.98
C LEU A 212 3.51 -4.69 -25.74
N HIS A 213 3.53 -4.17 -24.51
CA HIS A 213 2.91 -2.91 -24.17
C HIS A 213 3.91 -2.06 -23.38
N VAL A 214 4.04 -0.80 -23.75
CA VAL A 214 4.90 0.16 -23.06
C VAL A 214 4.01 1.05 -22.20
N PHE A 215 4.23 0.99 -20.89
CA PHE A 215 3.61 1.90 -19.93
C PHE A 215 4.50 3.15 -19.85
N LEU A 216 4.02 4.30 -20.32
CA LEU A 216 4.76 5.56 -20.37
C LEU A 216 4.37 6.49 -19.22
#